data_29ad0655e765589aa9af8197f4e43563
#
_entry.id   29ad0655e765589aa9af8197f4e43563
#
_cell.length_a   1.000
_cell.length_b   1.000
_cell.length_c   1.000
_cell.angle_alpha   90.00
_cell.angle_beta   90.00
_cell.angle_gamma   90.00
#
_symmetry.space_group_name_H-M   'P 1'
#
loop_
_entity.id
_entity.type
_entity.pdbx_description
1 polymer ?
#
loop_
_entity_poly.entity_id
_entity_poly.type
_entity_poly.pdbx_seq_one_letter_code
_entity_poly.pdbx_strand_id
1 'polypeptide(L)'
;MIELGKKQKLTVVKSVDFGVYLGEDMQVDAKNRVLLPSRQVPEGTKEGDSIEAFIYKDSQDRLIATTKEPKLQVGQTAVLKVSQVTRIGAFLDWGLEKDLLLPYHEQTLKVREGEDVLVALYIDKSSRLCATMKVYHYLSTRTPYVVGDMVKGRVYEISDRFGVFVAVDDKYSALIPAREAKGKYRPGKILELRVSEVKEDGKMNVTDRQKAYLQINEDAENVLEVINEFAGVLPFDDKASPEVIQREFGLSKGAFKRAIGHLMKEGKVEIKDKRIYAK
;
A
#
# COMPACT_ATOMS: atom_id res chain seq x y z
N MET A 1 5.98 -29.38 13.46
CA MET A 1 4.49 -29.49 13.26
C MET A 1 4.09 -28.77 11.99
N ILE A 2 3.35 -29.40 11.11
CA ILE A 2 2.91 -28.80 9.83
C ILE A 2 2.10 -27.54 10.11
N GLU A 3 2.52 -26.39 9.56
CA GLU A 3 1.92 -25.09 9.78
C GLU A 3 0.96 -24.71 8.65
N LEU A 4 -0.30 -24.47 9.01
CA LEU A 4 -1.32 -23.99 8.09
C LEU A 4 -0.97 -22.57 7.59
N GLY A 5 -1.10 -22.34 6.28
CA GLY A 5 -0.88 -21.02 5.65
C GLY A 5 0.59 -20.63 5.54
N LYS A 6 1.50 -21.60 5.61
CA LYS A 6 2.95 -21.43 5.46
C LYS A 6 3.53 -22.32 4.38
N LYS A 7 4.52 -21.82 3.68
CA LYS A 7 5.38 -22.60 2.81
C LYS A 7 6.49 -23.21 3.64
N GLN A 8 6.67 -24.52 3.51
CA GLN A 8 7.59 -25.26 4.35
C GLN A 8 8.15 -26.47 3.59
N LYS A 9 9.33 -26.89 3.97
CA LYS A 9 10.02 -28.03 3.39
C LYS A 9 9.59 -29.30 4.11
N LEU A 10 8.98 -30.25 3.38
CA LEU A 10 8.44 -31.50 3.90
C LEU A 10 9.02 -32.69 3.17
N THR A 11 9.03 -33.86 3.85
CA THR A 11 9.56 -35.10 3.33
C THR A 11 8.42 -35.95 2.74
N VAL A 12 8.64 -36.56 1.57
CA VAL A 12 7.73 -37.55 0.98
C VAL A 12 7.78 -38.85 1.81
N VAL A 13 6.69 -39.14 2.52
CA VAL A 13 6.63 -40.29 3.43
C VAL A 13 5.91 -41.51 2.82
N LYS A 14 5.06 -41.27 1.82
CA LYS A 14 4.34 -42.35 1.15
C LYS A 14 3.83 -41.91 -0.21
N SER A 15 4.00 -42.78 -1.22
CA SER A 15 3.41 -42.61 -2.53
C SER A 15 2.09 -43.37 -2.64
N VAL A 16 1.08 -42.78 -3.29
CA VAL A 16 -0.25 -43.35 -3.55
C VAL A 16 -0.73 -42.95 -4.95
N ASP A 17 -1.74 -43.60 -5.49
CA ASP A 17 -2.23 -43.36 -6.86
C ASP A 17 -2.68 -41.94 -7.13
N PHE A 18 -3.18 -41.23 -6.11
CA PHE A 18 -3.70 -39.89 -6.21
C PHE A 18 -2.71 -38.80 -5.74
N GLY A 19 -1.44 -39.16 -5.41
CA GLY A 19 -0.42 -38.19 -5.02
C GLY A 19 0.63 -38.75 -4.07
N VAL A 20 1.24 -37.88 -3.27
CA VAL A 20 2.18 -38.28 -2.22
C VAL A 20 1.77 -37.67 -0.89
N TYR A 21 1.97 -38.41 0.19
CA TYR A 21 1.86 -37.87 1.54
C TYR A 21 3.19 -37.25 1.97
N LEU A 22 3.10 -36.00 2.46
CA LEU A 22 4.24 -35.25 2.99
C LEU A 22 4.16 -35.21 4.51
N GLY A 23 5.30 -35.26 5.18
CA GLY A 23 5.46 -35.14 6.60
C GLY A 23 6.72 -34.33 6.97
N GLU A 24 6.92 -34.06 8.26
CA GLU A 24 8.16 -33.39 8.74
C GLU A 24 9.38 -34.29 8.55
N ASP A 25 9.19 -35.61 8.76
CA ASP A 25 10.17 -36.64 8.56
C ASP A 25 9.51 -37.96 8.14
N MET A 26 10.30 -39.02 7.88
CA MET A 26 9.81 -40.35 7.45
C MET A 26 9.04 -41.10 8.53
N GLN A 27 9.20 -40.73 9.82
CA GLN A 27 8.61 -41.44 10.96
C GLN A 27 7.30 -40.81 11.44
N VAL A 28 6.83 -39.75 10.74
CA VAL A 28 5.63 -39.01 11.15
C VAL A 28 4.38 -39.89 11.15
N ASP A 29 3.55 -39.76 12.16
CA ASP A 29 2.26 -40.44 12.28
C ASP A 29 1.34 -40.13 11.11
N ALA A 30 0.48 -41.12 10.72
CA ALA A 30 -0.47 -40.94 9.63
C ALA A 30 -1.40 -39.72 9.81
N LYS A 31 -1.69 -39.31 11.05
CA LYS A 31 -2.53 -38.16 11.35
C LYS A 31 -1.84 -36.80 11.09
N ASN A 32 -0.52 -36.80 11.04
CA ASN A 32 0.33 -35.59 10.88
C ASN A 32 0.90 -35.50 9.45
N ARG A 33 0.31 -36.21 8.49
CA ARG A 33 0.69 -36.18 7.08
C ARG A 33 -0.29 -35.31 6.29
N VAL A 34 0.20 -34.69 5.24
CA VAL A 34 -0.61 -33.86 4.33
C VAL A 34 -0.46 -34.41 2.90
N LEU A 35 -1.55 -34.46 2.16
CA LEU A 35 -1.56 -34.95 0.77
C LEU A 35 -1.09 -33.81 -0.16
N LEU A 36 -0.13 -34.13 -1.03
CA LEU A 36 0.17 -33.34 -2.25
C LEU A 36 -0.44 -34.13 -3.44
N PRO A 37 -1.43 -33.54 -4.16
CA PRO A 37 -2.08 -34.20 -5.29
C PRO A 37 -1.11 -34.58 -6.42
N SER A 38 -1.34 -35.71 -7.10
CA SER A 38 -0.46 -36.27 -8.14
C SER A 38 -0.08 -35.29 -9.23
N ARG A 39 -1.01 -34.42 -9.68
CA ARG A 39 -0.78 -33.39 -10.69
C ARG A 39 0.23 -32.28 -10.27
N GLN A 40 0.60 -32.26 -9.00
CA GLN A 40 1.55 -31.28 -8.44
C GLN A 40 2.83 -31.91 -7.91
N VAL A 41 2.92 -33.25 -7.99
CA VAL A 41 4.13 -33.98 -7.60
C VAL A 41 5.16 -33.83 -8.71
N PRO A 42 6.38 -33.33 -8.41
CA PRO A 42 7.46 -33.28 -9.39
C PRO A 42 7.79 -34.63 -9.98
N GLU A 43 8.13 -34.66 -11.26
CA GLU A 43 8.48 -35.92 -11.97
C GLU A 43 9.73 -36.56 -11.34
N GLY A 44 9.69 -37.89 -11.16
CA GLY A 44 10.81 -38.64 -10.55
C GLY A 44 10.85 -38.59 -9.02
N THR A 45 9.88 -37.97 -8.34
CA THR A 45 9.78 -37.96 -6.87
C THR A 45 9.72 -39.34 -6.26
N LYS A 46 10.51 -39.57 -5.20
CA LYS A 46 10.59 -40.83 -4.45
C LYS A 46 10.32 -40.59 -2.95
N GLU A 47 9.96 -41.62 -2.24
CA GLU A 47 9.88 -41.61 -0.78
C GLU A 47 11.25 -41.24 -0.19
N GLY A 48 11.27 -40.36 0.79
CA GLY A 48 12.48 -39.73 1.35
C GLY A 48 12.89 -38.42 0.70
N ASP A 49 12.38 -38.08 -0.48
CA ASP A 49 12.67 -36.79 -1.10
C ASP A 49 12.04 -35.64 -0.32
N SER A 50 12.62 -34.46 -0.49
CA SER A 50 12.14 -33.25 0.17
C SER A 50 11.45 -32.32 -0.84
N ILE A 51 10.22 -31.91 -0.52
CA ILE A 51 9.41 -31.00 -1.36
C ILE A 51 9.08 -29.76 -0.55
N GLU A 52 9.24 -28.59 -1.16
CA GLU A 52 8.76 -27.33 -0.61
C GLU A 52 7.30 -27.13 -1.04
N ALA A 53 6.39 -27.07 -0.05
CA ALA A 53 4.96 -26.97 -0.30
C ALA A 53 4.28 -25.98 0.62
N PHE A 54 3.26 -25.32 0.12
CA PHE A 54 2.35 -24.48 0.89
C PHE A 54 1.18 -25.32 1.40
N ILE A 55 0.79 -25.10 2.67
CA ILE A 55 -0.27 -25.89 3.33
C ILE A 55 -1.52 -25.04 3.47
N TYR A 56 -2.63 -25.56 2.94
CA TYR A 56 -3.93 -24.90 3.04
C TYR A 56 -5.05 -25.92 3.29
N LYS A 57 -6.31 -25.52 3.27
CA LYS A 57 -7.46 -26.42 3.42
C LYS A 57 -8.23 -26.53 2.11
N ASP A 58 -8.57 -27.76 1.75
CA ASP A 58 -9.43 -28.05 0.60
C ASP A 58 -10.91 -27.67 0.87
N SER A 59 -11.80 -27.97 -0.07
CA SER A 59 -13.24 -27.69 0.04
C SER A 59 -13.96 -28.51 1.14
N GLN A 60 -13.30 -29.55 1.68
CA GLN A 60 -13.80 -30.38 2.77
C GLN A 60 -13.13 -30.06 4.12
N ASP A 61 -12.46 -28.91 4.23
CA ASP A 61 -11.69 -28.46 5.40
C ASP A 61 -10.53 -29.40 5.80
N ARG A 62 -10.05 -30.27 4.91
CA ARG A 62 -8.88 -31.14 5.14
C ARG A 62 -7.60 -30.39 4.77
N LEU A 63 -6.54 -30.60 5.53
CA LEU A 63 -5.20 -30.09 5.17
C LEU A 63 -4.74 -30.73 3.87
N ILE A 64 -4.27 -29.89 2.95
CA ILE A 64 -3.71 -30.27 1.65
C ILE A 64 -2.47 -29.43 1.35
N ALA A 65 -1.50 -30.04 0.70
CA ALA A 65 -0.30 -29.36 0.23
C ALA A 65 -0.43 -28.94 -1.24
N THR A 66 0.27 -27.87 -1.59
CA THR A 66 0.41 -27.43 -2.98
C THR A 66 1.82 -26.93 -3.24
N THR A 67 2.36 -27.22 -4.43
CA THR A 67 3.61 -26.62 -4.94
C THR A 67 3.36 -25.28 -5.63
N LYS A 68 2.09 -24.90 -5.86
CA LYS A 68 1.73 -23.56 -6.34
C LYS A 68 2.04 -22.53 -5.27
N GLU A 69 2.57 -21.39 -5.69
CA GLU A 69 2.93 -20.30 -4.78
C GLU A 69 1.75 -19.33 -4.62
N PRO A 70 1.19 -19.20 -3.40
CA PRO A 70 0.18 -18.17 -3.14
C PRO A 70 0.81 -16.79 -3.12
N LYS A 71 0.03 -15.75 -3.41
CA LYS A 71 0.49 -14.36 -3.40
C LYS A 71 0.90 -13.85 -1.99
N LEU A 72 0.50 -14.55 -0.92
CA LEU A 72 0.87 -14.23 0.47
C LEU A 72 0.75 -15.45 1.37
N GLN A 73 1.44 -15.40 2.51
CA GLN A 73 1.39 -16.38 3.59
C GLN A 73 0.82 -15.76 4.87
N VAL A 74 0.46 -16.59 5.85
CA VAL A 74 -0.04 -16.11 7.16
C VAL A 74 0.92 -15.08 7.76
N GLY A 75 0.37 -13.92 8.11
CA GLY A 75 1.10 -12.79 8.65
C GLY A 75 1.69 -11.84 7.60
N GLN A 76 1.53 -12.12 6.30
CA GLN A 76 1.96 -11.24 5.22
C GLN A 76 0.80 -10.43 4.64
N THR A 77 1.13 -9.33 3.98
CA THR A 77 0.19 -8.49 3.22
C THR A 77 0.42 -8.64 1.72
N ALA A 78 -0.66 -8.57 0.95
CA ALA A 78 -0.62 -8.47 -0.51
C ALA A 78 -1.86 -7.75 -1.05
N VAL A 79 -1.75 -7.25 -2.27
CA VAL A 79 -2.89 -6.76 -3.04
C VAL A 79 -3.49 -7.91 -3.82
N LEU A 80 -4.77 -8.18 -3.57
CA LEU A 80 -5.51 -9.26 -4.22
C LEU A 80 -6.71 -8.70 -4.97
N LYS A 81 -7.05 -9.34 -6.08
CA LYS A 81 -8.23 -8.99 -6.86
C LYS A 81 -9.48 -9.67 -6.29
N VAL A 82 -10.56 -8.92 -6.16
CA VAL A 82 -11.88 -9.46 -5.79
C VAL A 82 -12.45 -10.24 -6.99
N SER A 83 -12.57 -11.56 -6.82
CA SER A 83 -13.15 -12.44 -7.85
C SER A 83 -14.68 -12.43 -7.81
N GLN A 84 -15.26 -12.39 -6.61
CA GLN A 84 -16.70 -12.46 -6.39
C GLN A 84 -17.11 -11.83 -5.07
N VAL A 85 -18.31 -11.23 -5.02
CA VAL A 85 -18.94 -10.79 -3.77
C VAL A 85 -20.18 -11.63 -3.49
N THR A 86 -20.28 -12.18 -2.27
CA THR A 86 -21.34 -13.10 -1.85
C THR A 86 -22.03 -12.63 -0.56
N ARG A 87 -22.95 -13.43 -0.02
CA ARG A 87 -23.66 -13.13 1.24
C ARG A 87 -22.77 -13.20 2.50
N ILE A 88 -21.62 -13.87 2.44
CA ILE A 88 -20.71 -14.07 3.60
C ILE A 88 -19.47 -13.14 3.55
N GLY A 89 -19.20 -12.53 2.42
CA GLY A 89 -18.04 -11.68 2.17
C GLY A 89 -17.64 -11.69 0.71
N ALA A 90 -16.43 -11.24 0.44
CA ALA A 90 -15.80 -11.28 -0.88
C ALA A 90 -14.83 -12.47 -0.97
N PHE A 91 -14.67 -13.01 -2.15
CA PHE A 91 -13.65 -14.00 -2.49
C PHE A 91 -12.54 -13.32 -3.30
N LEU A 92 -11.30 -13.64 -2.98
CA LEU A 92 -10.12 -12.99 -3.53
C LEU A 92 -9.24 -14.02 -4.25
N ASP A 93 -8.79 -13.67 -5.47
CA ASP A 93 -7.78 -14.45 -6.18
C ASP A 93 -6.41 -14.27 -5.52
N TRP A 94 -5.92 -15.28 -4.86
CA TRP A 94 -4.62 -15.33 -4.19
C TRP A 94 -3.62 -16.32 -4.84
N GLY A 95 -3.95 -16.81 -6.06
CA GLY A 95 -3.07 -17.67 -6.84
C GLY A 95 -3.29 -19.19 -6.64
N LEU A 96 -4.20 -19.61 -5.77
CA LEU A 96 -4.58 -21.00 -5.57
C LEU A 96 -5.94 -21.30 -6.19
N GLU A 97 -6.30 -22.59 -6.30
CA GLU A 97 -7.56 -23.01 -6.94
C GLU A 97 -8.81 -22.56 -6.19
N LYS A 98 -8.71 -22.47 -4.86
CA LYS A 98 -9.80 -22.01 -4.01
C LYS A 98 -9.50 -20.57 -3.62
N ASP A 99 -10.39 -19.67 -3.99
CA ASP A 99 -10.29 -18.27 -3.62
C ASP A 99 -10.30 -18.05 -2.11
N LEU A 100 -9.62 -17.00 -1.67
CA LEU A 100 -9.49 -16.63 -0.26
C LEU A 100 -10.70 -15.80 0.19
N LEU A 101 -11.38 -16.21 1.25
CA LEU A 101 -12.52 -15.47 1.81
C LEU A 101 -12.04 -14.22 2.56
N LEU A 102 -12.64 -13.07 2.23
CA LEU A 102 -12.59 -11.81 2.98
C LEU A 102 -13.96 -11.57 3.63
N PRO A 103 -14.18 -11.97 4.90
CA PRO A 103 -15.46 -11.82 5.57
C PRO A 103 -15.88 -10.34 5.70
N TYR A 104 -17.18 -10.04 5.72
CA TYR A 104 -17.66 -8.66 5.85
C TYR A 104 -17.13 -7.92 7.08
N HIS A 105 -17.01 -8.59 8.23
CA HIS A 105 -16.51 -7.98 9.47
C HIS A 105 -15.00 -7.68 9.44
N GLU A 106 -14.28 -8.20 8.45
CA GLU A 106 -12.87 -7.92 8.19
C GLU A 106 -12.65 -6.88 7.08
N GLN A 107 -13.71 -6.39 6.44
CA GLN A 107 -13.65 -5.32 5.46
C GLN A 107 -13.68 -3.95 6.17
N THR A 108 -12.75 -3.07 5.83
CA THR A 108 -12.74 -1.66 6.30
C THR A 108 -13.55 -0.74 5.39
N LEU A 109 -13.86 -1.20 4.18
CA LEU A 109 -14.73 -0.54 3.21
C LEU A 109 -15.47 -1.60 2.39
N LYS A 110 -16.58 -1.19 1.76
CA LYS A 110 -17.33 -2.07 0.86
C LYS A 110 -16.53 -2.27 -0.43
N VAL A 111 -16.24 -3.52 -0.75
CA VAL A 111 -15.50 -3.92 -1.95
C VAL A 111 -16.44 -4.36 -3.08
N ARG A 112 -15.97 -4.31 -4.33
CA ARG A 112 -16.68 -4.73 -5.53
C ARG A 112 -15.85 -5.74 -6.31
N GLU A 113 -16.51 -6.56 -7.09
CA GLU A 113 -15.87 -7.49 -8.02
C GLU A 113 -14.95 -6.74 -9.00
N GLY A 114 -13.76 -7.30 -9.23
CA GLY A 114 -12.72 -6.71 -10.08
C GLY A 114 -11.81 -5.69 -9.39
N GLU A 115 -12.16 -5.21 -8.17
CA GLU A 115 -11.31 -4.27 -7.43
C GLU A 115 -10.07 -4.97 -6.84
N ASP A 116 -8.97 -4.23 -6.77
CA ASP A 116 -7.75 -4.64 -6.09
C ASP A 116 -7.77 -4.11 -4.64
N VAL A 117 -7.61 -5.02 -3.67
CA VAL A 117 -7.67 -4.71 -2.23
C VAL A 117 -6.41 -5.16 -1.51
N LEU A 118 -5.88 -4.31 -0.64
CA LEU A 118 -4.79 -4.67 0.25
C LEU A 118 -5.34 -5.46 1.43
N VAL A 119 -4.82 -6.66 1.63
CA VAL A 119 -5.23 -7.57 2.70
C VAL A 119 -4.03 -8.25 3.36
N ALA A 120 -4.25 -8.77 4.56
CA ALA A 120 -3.36 -9.71 5.22
C ALA A 120 -4.01 -11.09 5.31
N LEU A 121 -3.20 -12.14 5.32
CA LEU A 121 -3.67 -13.51 5.55
C LEU A 121 -3.59 -13.85 7.04
N TYR A 122 -4.69 -14.35 7.59
CA TYR A 122 -4.76 -14.80 8.97
C TYR A 122 -5.52 -16.13 9.11
N ILE A 123 -5.38 -16.76 10.26
CA ILE A 123 -6.15 -17.94 10.62
C ILE A 123 -7.27 -17.51 11.57
N ASP A 124 -8.51 -17.78 11.19
CA ASP A 124 -9.68 -17.45 12.02
C ASP A 124 -9.84 -18.43 13.21
N LYS A 125 -10.83 -18.14 14.07
CA LYS A 125 -11.15 -18.99 15.25
C LYS A 125 -11.59 -20.40 14.89
N SER A 126 -12.02 -20.66 13.65
CA SER A 126 -12.38 -21.97 13.14
C SER A 126 -11.23 -22.67 12.41
N SER A 127 -10.00 -22.17 12.58
CA SER A 127 -8.81 -22.70 11.92
C SER A 127 -8.89 -22.68 10.40
N ARG A 128 -9.48 -21.65 9.81
CA ARG A 128 -9.54 -21.41 8.36
C ARG A 128 -8.67 -20.24 7.98
N LEU A 129 -8.07 -20.30 6.80
CA LEU A 129 -7.37 -19.18 6.19
C LEU A 129 -8.40 -18.16 5.70
N CYS A 130 -8.26 -16.91 6.14
CA CYS A 130 -9.10 -15.79 5.76
C CYS A 130 -8.26 -14.53 5.50
N ALA A 131 -8.80 -13.64 4.67
CA ALA A 131 -8.22 -12.32 4.46
C ALA A 131 -8.80 -11.29 5.44
N THR A 132 -8.01 -10.29 5.80
CA THR A 132 -8.46 -9.10 6.52
C THR A 132 -7.92 -7.83 5.87
N MET A 133 -8.74 -6.78 5.78
CA MET A 133 -8.31 -5.44 5.38
C MET A 133 -7.76 -4.62 6.56
N LYS A 134 -7.84 -5.13 7.79
CA LYS A 134 -7.29 -4.50 9.00
C LYS A 134 -5.78 -4.76 9.08
N VAL A 135 -5.04 -4.19 8.14
CA VAL A 135 -3.62 -4.54 7.89
C VAL A 135 -2.62 -3.93 8.86
N TYR A 136 -3.02 -3.01 9.73
CA TYR A 136 -2.14 -2.24 10.61
C TYR A 136 -1.07 -3.08 11.33
N HIS A 137 -1.46 -4.22 11.92
CA HIS A 137 -0.56 -5.09 12.68
C HIS A 137 0.28 -6.04 11.82
N TYR A 138 0.01 -6.10 10.53
CA TYR A 138 0.73 -6.96 9.58
C TYR A 138 1.79 -6.20 8.80
N LEU A 139 1.71 -4.86 8.78
CA LEU A 139 2.70 -4.03 8.09
C LEU A 139 4.01 -4.00 8.86
N SER A 140 5.11 -4.13 8.11
CA SER A 140 6.46 -4.10 8.66
C SER A 140 6.83 -2.70 9.15
N THR A 141 7.49 -2.63 10.29
CA THR A 141 8.15 -1.42 10.79
C THR A 141 9.66 -1.40 10.45
N ARG A 142 10.19 -2.45 9.83
CA ARG A 142 11.58 -2.50 9.36
C ARG A 142 11.66 -1.94 7.95
N THR A 143 11.59 -0.61 7.84
CA THR A 143 11.66 0.09 6.56
C THR A 143 13.09 0.21 6.05
N PRO A 144 13.35 0.08 4.73
CA PRO A 144 14.63 0.41 4.13
C PRO A 144 14.77 1.92 3.84
N TYR A 145 13.68 2.69 3.97
CA TYR A 145 13.62 4.10 3.57
C TYR A 145 14.20 5.03 4.63
N VAL A 146 14.75 6.16 4.17
CA VAL A 146 15.26 7.25 5.00
C VAL A 146 14.49 8.54 4.75
N VAL A 147 14.69 9.53 5.64
CA VAL A 147 14.05 10.85 5.51
C VAL A 147 14.46 11.51 4.20
N GLY A 148 13.47 11.94 3.43
CA GLY A 148 13.64 12.58 2.13
C GLY A 148 13.30 11.68 0.94
N ASP A 149 13.29 10.37 1.11
CA ASP A 149 12.96 9.42 0.04
C ASP A 149 11.54 9.61 -0.48
N MET A 150 11.39 9.44 -1.81
CA MET A 150 10.09 9.39 -2.47
C MET A 150 9.60 7.94 -2.52
N VAL A 151 8.36 7.74 -2.06
CA VAL A 151 7.76 6.41 -1.91
C VAL A 151 6.33 6.40 -2.46
N LYS A 152 5.87 5.24 -2.90
CA LYS A 152 4.46 5.01 -3.23
C LYS A 152 3.77 4.36 -2.06
N GLY A 153 2.62 4.89 -1.67
CA GLY A 153 1.87 4.37 -0.53
C GLY A 153 0.37 4.29 -0.81
N ARG A 154 -0.24 3.20 -0.37
CA ARG A 154 -1.69 2.97 -0.45
C ARG A 154 -2.35 3.39 0.85
N VAL A 155 -3.33 4.27 0.75
CA VAL A 155 -4.20 4.61 1.90
C VAL A 155 -5.04 3.38 2.25
N TYR A 156 -5.00 2.92 3.51
CA TYR A 156 -5.84 1.81 3.96
C TYR A 156 -6.83 2.20 5.08
N GLU A 157 -6.55 3.29 5.82
CA GLU A 157 -7.42 3.76 6.89
C GLU A 157 -7.29 5.28 7.05
N ILE A 158 -8.36 5.95 7.47
CA ILE A 158 -8.39 7.39 7.76
C ILE A 158 -8.95 7.56 9.17
N SER A 159 -8.23 8.34 9.98
CA SER A 159 -8.60 8.67 11.36
C SER A 159 -8.52 10.17 11.58
N ASP A 160 -9.60 10.76 12.07
CA ASP A 160 -9.64 12.20 12.39
C ASP A 160 -8.60 12.56 13.47
N ARG A 161 -8.31 11.63 14.37
CA ARG A 161 -7.35 11.84 15.46
C ARG A 161 -5.91 11.69 15.03
N PHE A 162 -5.59 10.67 14.24
CA PHE A 162 -4.20 10.32 13.93
C PHE A 162 -3.75 10.81 12.56
N GLY A 163 -4.66 10.84 11.59
CA GLY A 163 -4.37 11.18 10.20
C GLY A 163 -4.67 10.03 9.24
N VAL A 164 -3.88 9.93 8.17
CA VAL A 164 -4.09 8.96 7.10
C VAL A 164 -3.06 7.86 7.20
N PHE A 165 -3.52 6.64 7.45
CA PHE A 165 -2.68 5.46 7.50
C PHE A 165 -2.38 4.95 6.09
N VAL A 166 -1.11 4.71 5.84
CA VAL A 166 -0.58 4.38 4.52
C VAL A 166 0.29 3.13 4.60
N ALA A 167 0.10 2.21 3.68
CA ALA A 167 1.01 1.09 3.44
C ALA A 167 1.96 1.47 2.30
N VAL A 168 3.21 1.79 2.62
CA VAL A 168 4.26 2.05 1.63
C VAL A 168 4.67 0.72 1.02
N ASP A 169 4.68 0.65 -0.33
CA ASP A 169 4.90 -0.57 -1.12
C ASP A 169 3.98 -1.74 -0.70
N ASP A 170 2.79 -1.41 -0.19
CA ASP A 170 1.83 -2.37 0.36
C ASP A 170 2.41 -3.26 1.50
N LYS A 171 3.52 -2.85 2.11
CA LYS A 171 4.32 -3.62 3.06
C LYS A 171 4.73 -2.86 4.32
N TYR A 172 5.08 -1.57 4.23
CA TYR A 172 5.66 -0.82 5.35
C TYR A 172 4.66 0.15 5.97
N SER A 173 4.65 0.22 7.31
CA SER A 173 3.75 1.08 8.07
C SER A 173 4.15 2.55 7.96
N ALA A 174 3.23 3.39 7.49
CA ALA A 174 3.41 4.83 7.41
C ALA A 174 2.13 5.60 7.78
N LEU A 175 2.30 6.87 8.14
CA LEU A 175 1.23 7.78 8.54
C LEU A 175 1.46 9.16 7.91
N ILE A 176 0.42 9.73 7.31
CA ILE A 176 0.35 11.19 7.10
C ILE A 176 -0.29 11.76 8.35
N PRO A 177 0.44 12.51 9.21
CA PRO A 177 -0.12 13.04 10.46
C PRO A 177 -1.33 13.95 10.22
N ALA A 178 -2.32 13.95 11.11
CA ALA A 178 -3.57 14.71 10.96
C ALA A 178 -3.34 16.20 10.67
N ARG A 179 -2.32 16.82 11.28
CA ARG A 179 -1.93 18.22 11.03
C ARG A 179 -1.49 18.50 9.58
N GLU A 180 -1.05 17.48 8.86
CA GLU A 180 -0.54 17.54 7.49
C GLU A 180 -1.55 16.99 6.48
N ALA A 181 -2.50 16.19 6.92
CA ALA A 181 -3.52 15.54 6.12
C ALA A 181 -4.60 16.53 5.63
N LYS A 182 -4.25 17.44 4.71
CA LYS A 182 -5.15 18.46 4.15
C LYS A 182 -5.77 18.06 2.80
N GLY A 183 -5.30 16.96 2.21
CA GLY A 183 -5.77 16.46 0.91
C GLY A 183 -7.08 15.71 0.99
N LYS A 184 -7.63 15.35 -0.17
CA LYS A 184 -8.79 14.43 -0.27
C LYS A 184 -8.27 12.99 -0.36
N TYR A 185 -8.31 12.29 0.76
CA TYR A 185 -7.89 10.89 0.86
C TYR A 185 -9.10 9.97 0.81
N ARG A 186 -8.87 8.76 0.33
CA ARG A 186 -9.84 7.65 0.41
C ARG A 186 -9.07 6.32 0.50
N PRO A 187 -9.55 5.33 1.24
CA PRO A 187 -8.96 4.00 1.25
C PRO A 187 -8.87 3.42 -0.18
N GLY A 188 -7.79 2.70 -0.45
CA GLY A 188 -7.45 2.15 -1.76
C GLY A 188 -6.65 3.10 -2.67
N LYS A 189 -6.67 4.43 -2.42
CA LYS A 189 -5.92 5.40 -3.24
C LYS A 189 -4.41 5.23 -3.04
N ILE A 190 -3.67 5.17 -4.16
CA ILE A 190 -2.21 5.21 -4.17
C ILE A 190 -1.76 6.67 -4.28
N LEU A 191 -0.77 7.04 -3.48
CA LEU A 191 -0.19 8.37 -3.40
C LEU A 191 1.31 8.30 -3.61
N GLU A 192 1.88 9.32 -4.24
CA GLU A 192 3.31 9.59 -4.21
C GLU A 192 3.60 10.47 -3.00
N LEU A 193 4.47 10.01 -2.13
CA LEU A 193 4.71 10.58 -0.82
C LEU A 193 6.21 10.72 -0.59
N ARG A 194 6.57 11.64 0.27
CA ARG A 194 7.95 11.80 0.75
C ARG A 194 8.04 11.40 2.22
N VAL A 195 9.05 10.62 2.57
CA VAL A 195 9.35 10.28 3.96
C VAL A 195 9.79 11.55 4.69
N SER A 196 9.02 11.96 5.70
CA SER A 196 9.31 13.16 6.51
C SER A 196 10.01 12.81 7.82
N GLU A 197 9.82 11.60 8.33
CA GLU A 197 10.39 11.11 9.58
C GLU A 197 10.42 9.57 9.58
N VAL A 198 11.48 8.99 10.13
CA VAL A 198 11.53 7.58 10.51
C VAL A 198 11.66 7.53 12.02
N LYS A 199 10.68 6.92 12.69
CA LYS A 199 10.62 6.83 14.15
C LYS A 199 11.55 5.74 14.68
N GLU A 200 11.84 5.78 15.98
CA GLU A 200 12.66 4.75 16.65
C GLU A 200 12.08 3.33 16.52
N ASP A 201 10.74 3.20 16.50
CA ASP A 201 10.05 1.92 16.27
C ASP A 201 10.01 1.50 14.78
N GLY A 202 10.64 2.27 13.89
CA GLY A 202 10.77 2.04 12.47
C GLY A 202 9.53 2.40 11.64
N LYS A 203 8.45 2.90 12.24
CA LYS A 203 7.31 3.45 11.51
C LYS A 203 7.68 4.78 10.89
N MET A 204 7.10 5.07 9.74
CA MET A 204 7.37 6.31 9.01
C MET A 204 6.25 7.33 9.15
N ASN A 205 6.59 8.61 9.28
CA ASN A 205 5.71 9.68 8.87
C ASN A 205 6.03 10.04 7.41
N VAL A 206 4.99 10.24 6.62
CA VAL A 206 5.08 10.61 5.21
C VAL A 206 4.21 11.83 4.93
N THR A 207 4.51 12.55 3.86
CA THR A 207 3.77 13.76 3.46
C THR A 207 3.58 13.78 1.95
N ASP A 208 2.41 14.22 1.50
CA ASP A 208 2.11 14.52 0.10
C ASP A 208 2.47 15.96 -0.28
N ARG A 209 2.98 16.73 0.68
CA ARG A 209 3.43 18.09 0.43
C ARG A 209 4.80 18.08 -0.25
N GLN A 210 4.89 18.76 -1.35
CA GLN A 210 6.18 19.05 -1.97
C GLN A 210 7.04 19.86 -0.99
N LYS A 211 8.38 19.74 -1.09
CA LYS A 211 9.27 20.61 -0.31
C LYS A 211 8.87 22.06 -0.56
N ALA A 212 8.83 22.88 0.50
CA ALA A 212 8.38 24.27 0.40
C ALA A 212 9.08 25.05 -0.72
N TYR A 213 10.33 24.74 -1.03
CA TYR A 213 11.05 25.42 -2.11
C TYR A 213 10.62 24.93 -3.52
N LEU A 214 10.24 23.63 -3.69
CA LEU A 214 9.71 23.13 -4.96
C LEU A 214 8.35 23.76 -5.25
N GLN A 215 7.49 23.83 -4.23
CA GLN A 215 6.22 24.53 -4.32
C GLN A 215 6.42 26.04 -4.62
N ILE A 216 7.45 26.69 -4.02
CA ILE A 216 7.78 28.08 -4.32
C ILE A 216 8.21 28.23 -5.78
N ASN A 217 8.99 27.28 -6.33
CA ASN A 217 9.42 27.35 -7.73
C ASN A 217 8.21 27.19 -8.67
N GLU A 218 7.34 26.21 -8.45
CA GLU A 218 6.11 26.01 -9.25
C GLU A 218 5.18 27.23 -9.15
N ASP A 219 4.94 27.73 -7.94
CA ASP A 219 4.16 28.95 -7.70
C ASP A 219 4.81 30.17 -8.42
N ALA A 220 6.14 30.26 -8.43
CA ALA A 220 6.88 31.34 -9.07
C ALA A 220 6.80 31.27 -10.60
N GLU A 221 6.93 30.08 -11.20
CA GLU A 221 6.75 29.86 -12.64
C GLU A 221 5.33 30.23 -13.08
N ASN A 222 4.31 29.76 -12.38
CA ASN A 222 2.91 30.13 -12.62
C ASN A 222 2.70 31.65 -12.53
N VAL A 223 3.23 32.28 -11.49
CA VAL A 223 3.13 33.76 -11.33
C VAL A 223 3.83 34.50 -12.45
N LEU A 224 5.01 34.04 -12.90
CA LEU A 224 5.74 34.66 -14.00
C LEU A 224 5.00 34.50 -15.33
N GLU A 225 4.40 33.36 -15.58
CA GLU A 225 3.58 33.10 -16.77
C GLU A 225 2.39 34.07 -16.84
N VAL A 226 1.64 34.20 -15.75
CA VAL A 226 0.54 35.16 -15.65
C VAL A 226 1.02 36.62 -15.80
N ILE A 227 2.16 37.03 -15.23
CA ILE A 227 2.72 38.35 -15.46
C ILE A 227 2.97 38.60 -16.96
N ASN A 228 3.49 37.62 -17.67
CA ASN A 228 3.76 37.73 -19.10
C ASN A 228 2.45 37.80 -19.94
N GLU A 229 1.38 37.08 -19.53
CA GLU A 229 0.04 37.23 -20.14
C GLU A 229 -0.52 38.67 -19.97
N PHE A 230 -0.17 39.33 -18.87
CA PHE A 230 -0.48 40.76 -18.64
C PHE A 230 0.53 41.74 -19.30
N ALA A 231 1.13 41.31 -20.41
CA ALA A 231 2.14 42.10 -21.14
C ALA A 231 3.35 42.50 -20.27
N GLY A 232 3.72 41.66 -19.31
CA GLY A 232 4.87 41.84 -18.43
C GLY A 232 4.64 42.79 -17.23
N VAL A 233 3.40 43.24 -17.00
CA VAL A 233 3.12 44.21 -15.89
C VAL A 233 1.81 43.88 -15.20
N LEU A 234 1.86 43.55 -13.90
CA LEU A 234 0.65 43.48 -13.08
C LEU A 234 0.24 44.87 -12.57
N PRO A 235 -1.07 45.20 -12.59
CA PRO A 235 -1.57 46.52 -12.12
C PRO A 235 -1.58 46.67 -10.58
N PHE A 236 -0.96 45.76 -9.84
CA PHE A 236 -0.87 45.71 -8.38
C PHE A 236 0.48 45.15 -7.91
N ASP A 237 0.77 45.32 -6.63
CA ASP A 237 1.98 44.82 -5.97
C ASP A 237 1.70 43.55 -5.12
N ASP A 238 2.67 43.12 -4.32
CA ASP A 238 2.58 41.96 -3.40
C ASP A 238 1.56 42.16 -2.25
N LYS A 239 0.94 43.36 -2.14
CA LYS A 239 -0.08 43.70 -1.14
C LYS A 239 -1.52 43.54 -1.67
N ALA A 240 -1.71 43.10 -2.91
CA ALA A 240 -3.03 42.86 -3.49
C ALA A 240 -3.95 42.06 -2.54
N SER A 241 -5.27 42.21 -2.73
CA SER A 241 -6.24 41.50 -1.89
C SER A 241 -6.21 40.00 -2.10
N PRO A 242 -6.56 39.16 -1.09
CA PRO A 242 -6.61 37.70 -1.23
C PRO A 242 -7.51 37.27 -2.36
N GLU A 243 -8.63 37.97 -2.61
CA GLU A 243 -9.61 37.63 -3.66
C GLU A 243 -9.00 37.82 -5.06
N VAL A 244 -8.26 38.86 -5.29
CA VAL A 244 -7.55 39.13 -6.56
C VAL A 244 -6.49 38.06 -6.78
N ILE A 245 -5.67 37.76 -5.79
CA ILE A 245 -4.60 36.75 -5.89
C ILE A 245 -5.19 35.37 -6.15
N GLN A 246 -6.27 35.02 -5.46
CA GLN A 246 -6.93 33.70 -5.67
C GLN A 246 -7.54 33.60 -7.06
N ARG A 247 -8.13 34.68 -7.58
CA ARG A 247 -8.77 34.70 -8.91
C ARG A 247 -7.76 34.59 -10.03
N GLU A 248 -6.67 35.38 -9.98
CA GLU A 248 -5.70 35.48 -11.08
C GLU A 248 -4.66 34.34 -11.06
N PHE A 249 -4.24 33.87 -9.87
CA PHE A 249 -3.14 32.91 -9.72
C PHE A 249 -3.56 31.56 -9.09
N GLY A 250 -4.75 31.47 -8.53
CA GLY A 250 -5.18 30.28 -7.77
C GLY A 250 -4.43 30.08 -6.45
N LEU A 251 -3.67 31.11 -5.99
CA LEU A 251 -2.77 31.03 -4.85
C LEU A 251 -3.34 31.73 -3.61
N SER A 252 -2.89 31.30 -2.42
CA SER A 252 -3.07 32.09 -1.21
C SER A 252 -2.15 33.31 -1.22
N LYS A 253 -2.52 34.39 -0.49
CA LYS A 253 -1.70 35.59 -0.37
C LYS A 253 -0.27 35.31 0.14
N GLY A 254 -0.13 34.33 1.05
CA GLY A 254 1.18 33.91 1.56
C GLY A 254 2.03 33.17 0.51
N ALA A 255 1.41 32.32 -0.33
CA ALA A 255 2.08 31.64 -1.44
C ALA A 255 2.54 32.66 -2.50
N PHE A 256 1.65 33.54 -2.93
CA PHE A 256 1.96 34.58 -3.87
C PHE A 256 3.14 35.49 -3.41
N LYS A 257 3.14 35.93 -2.14
CA LYS A 257 4.26 36.70 -1.60
C LYS A 257 5.60 35.96 -1.63
N ARG A 258 5.58 34.64 -1.32
CA ARG A 258 6.80 33.83 -1.40
C ARG A 258 7.28 33.66 -2.85
N ALA A 259 6.36 33.46 -3.79
CA ALA A 259 6.66 33.34 -5.22
C ALA A 259 7.28 34.63 -5.77
N ILE A 260 6.66 35.80 -5.51
CA ILE A 260 7.22 37.11 -5.90
C ILE A 260 8.58 37.34 -5.27
N GLY A 261 8.76 37.06 -3.96
CA GLY A 261 10.05 37.21 -3.29
C GLY A 261 11.14 36.32 -3.91
N HIS A 262 10.79 35.10 -4.36
CA HIS A 262 11.68 34.21 -5.09
C HIS A 262 12.07 34.76 -6.46
N LEU A 263 11.10 35.20 -7.27
CA LEU A 263 11.34 35.81 -8.59
C LEU A 263 12.18 37.10 -8.50
N MET A 264 11.96 37.92 -7.46
CA MET A 264 12.80 39.10 -7.21
C MET A 264 14.26 38.73 -6.90
N LYS A 265 14.46 37.66 -6.11
CA LYS A 265 15.81 37.15 -5.78
C LYS A 265 16.52 36.61 -7.02
N GLU A 266 15.79 36.02 -7.95
CA GLU A 266 16.30 35.54 -9.23
C GLU A 266 16.47 36.68 -10.27
N GLY A 267 16.02 37.91 -9.95
CA GLY A 267 16.10 39.03 -10.87
C GLY A 267 15.10 38.99 -12.02
N LYS A 268 14.09 38.12 -11.97
CA LYS A 268 13.06 37.93 -13.01
C LYS A 268 11.92 38.95 -12.92
N VAL A 269 11.69 39.51 -11.75
CA VAL A 269 10.67 40.55 -11.56
C VAL A 269 11.19 41.69 -10.66
N GLU A 270 10.58 42.88 -10.79
CA GLU A 270 10.77 43.98 -9.84
C GLU A 270 9.44 44.62 -9.45
N ILE A 271 9.39 45.21 -8.26
CA ILE A 271 8.24 45.99 -7.78
C ILE A 271 8.61 47.46 -7.86
N LYS A 272 7.86 48.21 -8.64
CA LYS A 272 8.02 49.64 -8.79
C LYS A 272 6.64 50.32 -8.91
N ASP A 273 6.45 51.45 -8.29
CA ASP A 273 5.22 52.25 -8.34
C ASP A 273 3.94 51.44 -8.05
N LYS A 274 3.99 50.54 -7.04
CA LYS A 274 2.92 49.61 -6.65
C LYS A 274 2.48 48.67 -7.77
N ARG A 275 3.37 48.33 -8.68
CA ARG A 275 3.19 47.36 -9.77
C ARG A 275 4.33 46.36 -9.79
N ILE A 276 4.08 45.19 -10.33
CA ILE A 276 5.10 44.15 -10.54
C ILE A 276 5.41 44.08 -12.02
N TYR A 277 6.69 44.16 -12.36
CA TYR A 277 7.21 44.10 -13.72
C TYR A 277 8.05 42.87 -13.92
N ALA A 278 7.85 42.14 -15.02
CA ALA A 278 8.80 41.14 -15.52
C ALA A 278 10.05 41.86 -16.08
N LYS A 279 11.20 41.23 -15.92
CA LYS A 279 12.49 41.70 -16.47
C LYS A 279 12.98 40.86 -17.61
#